data_a60fa2272bd6f62fa4a2c8a9c3209adc
#
_entry.id   a60fa2272bd6f62fa4a2c8a9c3209adc
#
_cell.length_a   1.000
_cell.length_b   1.000
_cell.length_c   1.000
_cell.angle_alpha   90.00
_cell.angle_beta   90.00
_cell.angle_gamma   90.00
#
_symmetry.space_group_name_H-M   'P 1'
#
loop_
_entity.id
_entity.type
_entity.pdbx_description
1 polymer ?
#
loop_
_entity_poly.entity_id
_entity_poly.type
_entity_poly.pdbx_seq_one_letter_code
_entity_poly.pdbx_strand_id
1 'polypeptide(L)'
;MNSQNTPVHIRLWHHDFWRMAIANLLLTMAVYILVPTLPQWLLRTQEFTLQETGLSMGVFGIGLFTFGAFVSFLIQHYRRNLVCIFAVLAMVALFGLIYYVGIESGLYADLSLMLVQRFALGACFGLAQMVLTSTLIIDTSESYQRTEANHAAAWFGRFALSLGPLTGLLLQRLAGFDTVLLAAACLATAALVLIFLVNFPFRAPQDDIPTVSLDRFFLPHGFPLFLNLQLIMLAVGLLFSLALSEQFYAMMMVGFLMAILAQRFVFRDAEVKSEVVTGLILMGAALLMMLTRTQQIVGYAAPAFVGFGLGIIGSRFLLFFIKLSRHCKRGTSQSTFMLGWESGIAWGLGLGYALFEGNSTPILFTALGLVLVSLLLYNFVHNWFVSNKNR
;
A
#
# COMPACT_ATOMS: atom_id res chain seq x y z
N MET A 1 -28.84 30.92 -1.75
CA MET A 1 -27.74 30.28 -1.00
C MET A 1 -28.28 29.01 -0.38
N ASN A 2 -28.16 27.87 -1.04
CA ASN A 2 -28.53 26.58 -0.45
C ASN A 2 -27.41 26.19 0.49
N SER A 3 -27.63 26.36 1.81
CA SER A 3 -26.78 25.72 2.81
C SER A 3 -26.88 24.20 2.58
N GLN A 4 -25.86 23.62 2.00
CA GLN A 4 -25.75 22.17 1.94
C GLN A 4 -25.63 21.68 3.38
N ASN A 5 -26.73 21.19 3.92
CA ASN A 5 -26.75 20.43 5.17
C ASN A 5 -25.97 19.12 4.94
N THR A 6 -24.66 19.18 5.00
CA THR A 6 -23.87 17.99 5.21
C THR A 6 -24.17 17.51 6.62
N PRO A 7 -24.64 16.29 6.82
CA PRO A 7 -24.93 15.79 8.15
C PRO A 7 -23.64 15.85 8.99
N VAL A 8 -23.72 16.55 10.13
CA VAL A 8 -22.60 16.59 11.09
C VAL A 8 -22.51 15.24 11.77
N HIS A 9 -21.45 14.48 11.47
CA HIS A 9 -21.22 13.19 12.05
C HIS A 9 -20.42 13.31 13.37
N ILE A 10 -21.11 13.26 14.50
CA ILE A 10 -20.48 13.34 15.83
C ILE A 10 -19.54 12.16 16.08
N ARG A 11 -19.81 10.99 15.47
CA ARG A 11 -18.98 9.77 15.61
C ARG A 11 -18.24 9.50 14.32
N LEU A 12 -16.93 9.16 14.41
CA LEU A 12 -16.12 8.80 13.25
C LEU A 12 -16.69 7.60 12.48
N TRP A 13 -17.13 6.56 13.20
CA TRP A 13 -17.58 5.29 12.63
C TRP A 13 -19.04 5.33 12.16
N HIS A 14 -19.35 6.25 11.22
CA HIS A 14 -20.63 6.33 10.53
C HIS A 14 -20.59 5.57 9.19
N HIS A 15 -21.74 5.35 8.55
CA HIS A 15 -21.87 4.52 7.36
C HIS A 15 -20.94 4.93 6.21
N ASP A 16 -20.77 6.23 5.94
CA ASP A 16 -19.94 6.68 4.83
C ASP A 16 -18.46 6.51 5.11
N PHE A 17 -18.02 6.68 6.36
CA PHE A 17 -16.65 6.35 6.74
C PHE A 17 -16.36 4.85 6.62
N TRP A 18 -17.29 3.98 7.06
CA TRP A 18 -17.15 2.53 6.87
C TRP A 18 -17.05 2.16 5.40
N ARG A 19 -17.91 2.73 4.53
CA ARG A 19 -17.84 2.52 3.08
C ARG A 19 -16.45 2.87 2.53
N MET A 20 -15.90 4.01 2.93
CA MET A 20 -14.59 4.44 2.46
C MET A 20 -13.45 3.59 3.01
N ALA A 21 -13.49 3.18 4.27
CA ALA A 21 -12.49 2.31 4.88
C ALA A 21 -12.48 0.92 4.22
N ILE A 22 -13.67 0.34 3.97
CA ILE A 22 -13.80 -0.93 3.26
C ILE A 22 -13.41 -0.78 1.78
N ALA A 23 -13.75 0.33 1.12
CA ALA A 23 -13.30 0.59 -0.24
C ALA A 23 -11.77 0.64 -0.33
N ASN A 24 -11.10 1.25 0.65
CA ASN A 24 -9.64 1.24 0.74
C ASN A 24 -9.07 -0.18 0.90
N LEU A 25 -9.68 -1.00 1.76
CA LEU A 25 -9.30 -2.41 1.91
C LEU A 25 -9.42 -3.17 0.57
N LEU A 26 -10.59 -3.11 -0.06
CA LEU A 26 -10.90 -3.87 -1.27
C LEU A 26 -10.04 -3.42 -2.46
N LEU A 27 -9.86 -2.10 -2.63
CA LEU A 27 -9.02 -1.56 -3.69
C LEU A 27 -7.55 -2.00 -3.54
N THR A 28 -7.03 -1.98 -2.32
CA THR A 28 -5.67 -2.41 -2.02
C THR A 28 -5.54 -3.94 -2.16
N MET A 29 -6.54 -4.71 -1.70
CA MET A 29 -6.56 -6.17 -1.90
C MET A 29 -6.57 -6.56 -3.37
N ALA A 30 -7.26 -5.80 -4.25
CA ALA A 30 -7.29 -6.07 -5.69
C ALA A 30 -5.90 -6.06 -6.34
N VAL A 31 -4.96 -5.29 -5.78
CA VAL A 31 -3.56 -5.27 -6.25
C VAL A 31 -2.72 -6.31 -5.52
N TYR A 32 -2.86 -6.43 -4.20
CA TYR A 32 -2.03 -7.35 -3.41
C TYR A 32 -2.33 -8.83 -3.64
N ILE A 33 -3.52 -9.17 -4.14
CA ILE A 33 -3.87 -10.53 -4.54
C ILE A 33 -2.92 -11.05 -5.65
N LEU A 34 -2.37 -10.15 -6.48
CA LEU A 34 -1.44 -10.47 -7.55
C LEU A 34 0.03 -10.59 -7.08
N VAL A 35 0.36 -10.17 -5.87
CA VAL A 35 1.75 -10.17 -5.38
C VAL A 35 2.38 -11.56 -5.41
N PRO A 36 1.78 -12.62 -4.83
CA PRO A 36 2.33 -13.96 -4.92
C PRO A 36 1.91 -14.72 -6.19
N THR A 37 0.78 -14.36 -6.80
CA THR A 37 0.12 -15.18 -7.83
C THR A 37 0.59 -14.85 -9.24
N LEU A 38 0.74 -13.56 -9.55
CA LEU A 38 1.16 -13.11 -10.88
C LEU A 38 2.59 -13.57 -11.24
N PRO A 39 3.61 -13.46 -10.36
CA PRO A 39 4.94 -13.97 -10.69
C PRO A 39 4.93 -15.48 -10.97
N GLN A 40 4.18 -16.25 -10.20
CA GLN A 40 4.06 -17.70 -10.42
C GLN A 40 3.43 -18.02 -11.78
N TRP A 41 2.40 -17.27 -12.18
CA TRP A 41 1.76 -17.43 -13.48
C TRP A 41 2.69 -17.01 -14.63
N LEU A 42 3.41 -15.89 -14.52
CA LEU A 42 4.39 -15.45 -15.52
C LEU A 42 5.49 -16.49 -15.73
N LEU A 43 6.07 -17.01 -14.65
CA LEU A 43 7.15 -17.99 -14.71
C LEU A 43 6.71 -19.37 -15.20
N ARG A 44 5.52 -19.84 -14.81
CA ARG A 44 5.09 -21.23 -15.07
C ARG A 44 4.25 -21.38 -16.33
N THR A 45 3.48 -20.35 -16.69
CA THR A 45 2.49 -20.43 -17.77
C THR A 45 2.89 -19.55 -18.96
N GLN A 46 3.50 -18.39 -18.71
CA GLN A 46 3.90 -17.46 -19.75
C GLN A 46 5.38 -17.56 -20.14
N GLU A 47 6.11 -18.50 -19.53
CA GLU A 47 7.52 -18.79 -19.81
C GLU A 47 8.47 -17.58 -19.65
N PHE A 48 8.10 -16.62 -18.83
CA PHE A 48 8.94 -15.45 -18.52
C PHE A 48 10.18 -15.89 -17.74
N THR A 49 11.30 -15.24 -18.03
CA THR A 49 12.50 -15.35 -17.19
C THR A 49 12.28 -14.66 -15.83
N LEU A 50 13.12 -14.99 -14.86
CA LEU A 50 13.10 -14.33 -13.54
C LEU A 50 13.33 -12.82 -13.67
N GLN A 51 14.22 -12.39 -14.57
CA GLN A 51 14.50 -10.98 -14.83
C GLN A 51 13.28 -10.26 -15.42
N GLU A 52 12.63 -10.82 -16.42
CA GLU A 52 11.42 -10.25 -17.03
C GLU A 52 10.26 -10.16 -16.02
N THR A 53 10.11 -11.20 -15.18
CA THR A 53 9.15 -11.20 -14.09
C THR A 53 9.47 -10.08 -13.08
N GLY A 54 10.72 -9.93 -12.69
CA GLY A 54 11.18 -8.87 -11.80
C GLY A 54 10.92 -7.47 -12.38
N LEU A 55 11.23 -7.24 -13.65
CA LEU A 55 10.94 -5.99 -14.33
C LEU A 55 9.44 -5.70 -14.36
N SER A 56 8.62 -6.72 -14.67
CA SER A 56 7.16 -6.59 -14.70
C SER A 56 6.58 -6.22 -13.32
N MET A 57 7.13 -6.78 -12.25
CA MET A 57 6.69 -6.43 -10.89
C MET A 57 7.19 -5.04 -10.46
N GLY A 58 8.43 -4.69 -10.78
CA GLY A 58 9.06 -3.42 -10.37
C GLY A 58 8.50 -2.19 -11.09
N VAL A 59 8.12 -2.30 -12.37
CA VAL A 59 7.61 -1.18 -13.16
C VAL A 59 6.28 -0.62 -12.64
N PHE A 60 5.49 -1.43 -11.94
CA PHE A 60 4.31 -0.98 -11.20
C PHE A 60 4.65 0.15 -10.22
N GLY A 61 5.78 0.04 -9.51
CA GLY A 61 6.25 1.07 -8.59
C GLY A 61 6.57 2.40 -9.27
N ILE A 62 7.03 2.39 -10.53
CA ILE A 62 7.23 3.62 -11.33
C ILE A 62 5.88 4.23 -11.70
N GLY A 63 4.92 3.39 -12.10
CA GLY A 63 3.56 3.81 -12.43
C GLY A 63 2.89 4.62 -11.33
N LEU A 64 3.09 4.28 -10.05
CA LEU A 64 2.49 4.97 -8.90
C LEU A 64 2.72 6.49 -8.90
N PHE A 65 3.85 6.96 -9.44
CA PHE A 65 4.20 8.38 -9.45
C PHE A 65 3.63 9.15 -10.65
N THR A 66 3.14 8.47 -11.67
CA THR A 66 2.80 9.05 -12.98
C THR A 66 1.82 10.21 -12.90
N PHE A 67 0.71 10.03 -12.21
CA PHE A 67 -0.31 11.06 -12.06
C PHE A 67 -0.09 11.97 -10.85
N GLY A 68 0.93 11.73 -10.03
CA GLY A 68 1.13 12.43 -8.77
C GLY A 68 1.13 13.95 -8.90
N ALA A 69 1.92 14.48 -9.83
CA ALA A 69 2.01 15.93 -10.06
C ALA A 69 0.71 16.56 -10.59
N PHE A 70 -0.21 15.78 -11.14
CA PHE A 70 -1.48 16.21 -11.69
C PHE A 70 -2.67 16.03 -10.73
N VAL A 71 -2.50 15.29 -9.63
CA VAL A 71 -3.61 14.97 -8.70
C VAL A 71 -4.32 16.22 -8.22
N SER A 72 -3.57 17.26 -7.81
CA SER A 72 -4.16 18.50 -7.31
C SER A 72 -5.05 19.18 -8.37
N PHE A 73 -4.58 19.26 -9.59
CA PHE A 73 -5.35 19.79 -10.73
C PHE A 73 -6.60 18.94 -10.98
N LEU A 74 -6.45 17.61 -11.10
CA LEU A 74 -7.57 16.71 -11.42
C LEU A 74 -8.72 16.82 -10.43
N ILE A 75 -8.42 16.86 -9.11
CA ILE A 75 -9.46 16.87 -8.07
C ILE A 75 -10.05 18.24 -7.78
N GLN A 76 -9.41 19.33 -8.23
CA GLN A 76 -9.91 20.69 -8.04
C GLN A 76 -10.63 21.18 -9.31
N HIS A 77 -10.23 20.72 -10.49
CA HIS A 77 -10.89 21.05 -11.75
C HIS A 77 -12.08 20.13 -12.05
N TYR A 78 -11.95 18.81 -11.72
CA TYR A 78 -13.02 17.83 -11.89
C TYR A 78 -13.62 17.43 -10.54
N ARG A 79 -14.73 16.69 -10.58
CA ARG A 79 -15.29 16.08 -9.36
C ARG A 79 -14.36 14.98 -8.86
N ARG A 80 -13.82 15.15 -7.67
CA ARG A 80 -12.82 14.24 -7.05
C ARG A 80 -13.27 12.78 -6.96
N ASN A 81 -14.56 12.52 -6.66
CA ASN A 81 -15.09 11.16 -6.66
C ASN A 81 -15.08 10.53 -8.05
N LEU A 82 -15.40 11.30 -9.11
CA LEU A 82 -15.33 10.81 -10.49
C LEU A 82 -13.90 10.49 -10.91
N VAL A 83 -12.91 11.30 -10.52
CA VAL A 83 -11.50 11.01 -10.80
C VAL A 83 -11.10 9.66 -10.20
N CYS A 84 -11.50 9.40 -8.94
CA CYS A 84 -11.26 8.11 -8.29
C CYS A 84 -11.99 6.97 -9.01
N ILE A 85 -13.27 7.15 -9.33
CA ILE A 85 -14.09 6.13 -10.02
C ILE A 85 -13.49 5.78 -11.39
N PHE A 86 -13.07 6.76 -12.20
CA PHE A 86 -12.45 6.50 -13.50
C PHE A 86 -11.11 5.78 -13.37
N ALA A 87 -10.30 6.13 -12.36
CA ALA A 87 -9.05 5.43 -12.09
C ALA A 87 -9.29 3.96 -11.73
N VAL A 88 -10.28 3.67 -10.85
CA VAL A 88 -10.64 2.29 -10.48
C VAL A 88 -11.25 1.54 -11.67
N LEU A 89 -12.09 2.19 -12.48
CA LEU A 89 -12.65 1.58 -13.69
C LEU A 89 -11.54 1.18 -14.69
N ALA A 90 -10.55 2.04 -14.86
CA ALA A 90 -9.37 1.70 -15.67
C ALA A 90 -8.59 0.51 -15.11
N MET A 91 -8.47 0.39 -13.78
CA MET A 91 -7.87 -0.81 -13.15
C MET A 91 -8.64 -2.08 -13.49
N VAL A 92 -9.99 -2.04 -13.42
CA VAL A 92 -10.84 -3.18 -13.80
C VAL A 92 -10.61 -3.57 -15.26
N ALA A 93 -10.54 -2.60 -16.15
CA ALA A 93 -10.24 -2.84 -17.57
C ALA A 93 -8.85 -3.46 -17.77
N LEU A 94 -7.84 -3.04 -16.99
CA LEU A 94 -6.48 -3.60 -17.05
C LEU A 94 -6.42 -5.04 -16.51
N PHE A 95 -7.21 -5.41 -15.51
CA PHE A 95 -7.34 -6.80 -15.09
C PHE A 95 -8.02 -7.64 -16.19
N GLY A 96 -9.08 -7.09 -16.82
CA GLY A 96 -9.75 -7.73 -17.96
C GLY A 96 -8.81 -7.91 -19.17
N LEU A 97 -7.88 -6.99 -19.40
CA LEU A 97 -6.89 -7.11 -20.47
C LEU A 97 -5.96 -8.32 -20.26
N ILE A 98 -5.43 -8.51 -19.04
CA ILE A 98 -4.61 -9.69 -18.73
C ILE A 98 -5.44 -10.97 -18.89
N TYR A 99 -6.67 -10.96 -18.40
CA TYR A 99 -7.56 -12.12 -18.53
C TYR A 99 -7.78 -12.50 -19.99
N TYR A 100 -8.14 -11.52 -20.82
CA TYR A 100 -8.42 -11.76 -22.25
C TYR A 100 -7.16 -12.23 -22.99
N VAL A 101 -6.05 -11.51 -22.87
CA VAL A 101 -4.82 -11.82 -23.63
C VAL A 101 -4.14 -13.09 -23.12
N GLY A 102 -3.97 -13.22 -21.82
CA GLY A 102 -3.16 -14.31 -21.27
C GLY A 102 -3.90 -15.62 -21.04
N ILE A 103 -5.23 -15.59 -21.01
CA ILE A 103 -6.03 -16.79 -20.68
C ILE A 103 -6.98 -17.14 -21.82
N GLU A 104 -7.88 -16.25 -22.20
CA GLU A 104 -8.96 -16.57 -23.13
C GLU A 104 -8.48 -16.67 -24.59
N SER A 105 -7.61 -15.76 -25.03
CA SER A 105 -7.07 -15.80 -26.40
C SER A 105 -6.02 -16.90 -26.64
N GLY A 106 -5.48 -17.48 -25.57
CA GLY A 106 -4.40 -18.46 -25.65
C GLY A 106 -3.07 -17.90 -26.23
N LEU A 107 -2.99 -16.59 -26.36
CA LEU A 107 -1.76 -15.90 -26.75
C LEU A 107 -0.84 -15.77 -25.55
N TYR A 108 0.45 -16.01 -25.75
CA TYR A 108 1.44 -15.70 -24.71
C TYR A 108 1.51 -14.19 -24.52
N ALA A 109 1.54 -13.74 -23.26
CA ALA A 109 1.75 -12.35 -22.97
C ALA A 109 3.18 -11.95 -23.37
N ASP A 110 3.30 -10.92 -24.22
CA ASP A 110 4.60 -10.37 -24.54
C ASP A 110 5.11 -9.47 -23.40
N LEU A 111 6.42 -9.43 -23.17
CA LEU A 111 7.05 -8.62 -22.13
C LEU A 111 6.65 -7.14 -22.23
N SER A 112 6.63 -6.58 -23.44
CA SER A 112 6.27 -5.18 -23.67
C SER A 112 4.84 -4.89 -23.25
N LEU A 113 3.89 -5.77 -23.59
CA LEU A 113 2.50 -5.66 -23.18
C LEU A 113 2.38 -5.74 -21.65
N MET A 114 3.10 -6.69 -21.02
CA MET A 114 3.07 -6.85 -19.56
C MET A 114 3.66 -5.62 -18.85
N LEU A 115 4.76 -5.06 -19.35
CA LEU A 115 5.36 -3.85 -18.78
C LEU A 115 4.40 -2.65 -18.89
N VAL A 116 3.78 -2.43 -20.05
CA VAL A 116 2.80 -1.35 -20.25
C VAL A 116 1.59 -1.54 -19.34
N GLN A 117 1.07 -2.76 -19.26
CA GLN A 117 -0.08 -3.06 -18.40
C GLN A 117 0.24 -2.86 -16.92
N ARG A 118 1.41 -3.31 -16.44
CA ARG A 118 1.84 -3.14 -15.05
C ARG A 118 2.12 -1.68 -14.70
N PHE A 119 2.74 -0.93 -15.63
CA PHE A 119 2.92 0.51 -15.48
C PHE A 119 1.57 1.24 -15.39
N ALA A 120 0.66 0.95 -16.32
CA ALA A 120 -0.68 1.56 -16.34
C ALA A 120 -1.49 1.20 -15.09
N LEU A 121 -1.41 -0.06 -14.63
CA LEU A 121 -2.06 -0.48 -13.39
C LEU A 121 -1.50 0.28 -12.18
N GLY A 122 -0.17 0.46 -12.10
CA GLY A 122 0.47 1.27 -11.07
C GLY A 122 0.01 2.73 -11.12
N ALA A 123 -0.09 3.31 -12.32
CA ALA A 123 -0.54 4.69 -12.51
C ALA A 123 -2.00 4.88 -12.06
N CYS A 124 -2.90 3.99 -12.47
CA CYS A 124 -4.32 4.03 -12.07
C CYS A 124 -4.50 3.79 -10.57
N PHE A 125 -3.80 2.80 -10.01
CA PHE A 125 -3.85 2.51 -8.57
C PHE A 125 -3.29 3.68 -7.75
N GLY A 126 -2.15 4.26 -8.17
CA GLY A 126 -1.56 5.42 -7.52
C GLY A 126 -2.52 6.61 -7.50
N LEU A 127 -3.15 6.93 -8.63
CA LEU A 127 -4.15 7.99 -8.72
C LEU A 127 -5.36 7.69 -7.82
N ALA A 128 -5.93 6.49 -7.91
CA ALA A 128 -7.09 6.10 -7.11
C ALA A 128 -6.80 6.19 -5.61
N GLN A 129 -5.66 5.65 -5.16
CA GLN A 129 -5.25 5.67 -3.76
C GLN A 129 -4.94 7.08 -3.25
N MET A 130 -4.25 7.92 -4.06
CA MET A 130 -4.00 9.31 -3.67
C MET A 130 -5.32 10.06 -3.48
N VAL A 131 -6.27 9.93 -4.40
CA VAL A 131 -7.57 10.61 -4.28
C VAL A 131 -8.39 10.04 -3.12
N LEU A 132 -8.45 8.73 -2.96
CA LEU A 132 -9.20 8.07 -1.91
C LEU A 132 -8.70 8.48 -0.52
N THR A 133 -7.41 8.35 -0.27
CA THR A 133 -6.82 8.52 1.07
C THR A 133 -6.56 9.99 1.42
N SER A 134 -6.13 10.81 0.45
CA SER A 134 -5.82 12.23 0.70
C SER A 134 -7.05 13.14 0.67
N THR A 135 -8.18 12.67 0.13
CA THR A 135 -9.34 13.52 -0.13
C THR A 135 -10.65 12.88 0.33
N LEU A 136 -11.06 11.74 -0.27
CA LEU A 136 -12.41 11.20 -0.07
C LEU A 136 -12.64 10.74 1.37
N ILE A 137 -11.71 10.01 1.97
CA ILE A 137 -11.79 9.59 3.38
C ILE A 137 -11.83 10.79 4.32
N ILE A 138 -11.01 11.80 4.05
CA ILE A 138 -10.97 13.04 4.86
C ILE A 138 -12.29 13.79 4.76
N ASP A 139 -12.91 13.81 3.59
CA ASP A 139 -14.16 14.53 3.36
C ASP A 139 -15.38 13.88 4.01
N THR A 140 -15.30 12.59 4.37
CA THR A 140 -16.34 11.93 5.17
C THR A 140 -16.20 12.17 6.67
N SER A 141 -15.15 12.87 7.12
CA SER A 141 -14.86 13.09 8.54
C SER A 141 -14.86 14.57 8.89
N GLU A 142 -15.30 14.89 10.11
CA GLU A 142 -15.22 16.24 10.67
C GLU A 142 -13.77 16.70 10.83
N SER A 143 -13.54 18.01 10.79
CA SER A 143 -12.20 18.59 10.75
C SER A 143 -11.31 18.16 11.93
N TYR A 144 -11.87 17.98 13.11
CA TYR A 144 -11.17 17.55 14.32
C TYR A 144 -10.85 16.03 14.32
N GLN A 145 -11.61 15.23 13.57
CA GLN A 145 -11.44 13.76 13.47
C GLN A 145 -10.55 13.31 12.31
N ARG A 146 -10.13 14.20 11.42
CA ARG A 146 -9.40 13.85 10.18
C ARG A 146 -8.14 13.02 10.40
N THR A 147 -7.40 13.31 11.47
CA THR A 147 -6.18 12.55 11.80
C THR A 147 -6.53 11.12 12.21
N GLU A 148 -7.56 10.95 13.03
CA GLU A 148 -8.06 9.65 13.46
C GLU A 148 -8.65 8.87 12.29
N ALA A 149 -9.42 9.53 11.41
CA ALA A 149 -9.98 8.95 10.19
C ALA A 149 -8.88 8.38 9.30
N ASN A 150 -7.84 9.15 9.01
CA ASN A 150 -6.71 8.69 8.20
C ASN A 150 -5.98 7.51 8.86
N HIS A 151 -5.75 7.59 10.16
CA HIS A 151 -5.10 6.51 10.90
C HIS A 151 -5.93 5.23 10.89
N ALA A 152 -7.24 5.33 11.13
CA ALA A 152 -8.15 4.19 11.10
C ALA A 152 -8.26 3.57 9.69
N ALA A 153 -8.48 4.40 8.66
CA ALA A 153 -8.57 3.93 7.28
C ALA A 153 -7.27 3.29 6.78
N ALA A 154 -6.10 3.79 7.22
CA ALA A 154 -4.81 3.19 6.86
C ALA A 154 -4.62 1.77 7.42
N TRP A 155 -5.29 1.39 8.50
CA TRP A 155 -5.27 0.01 8.99
C TRP A 155 -5.94 -0.95 8.01
N PHE A 156 -7.01 -0.54 7.36
CA PHE A 156 -7.67 -1.35 6.32
C PHE A 156 -6.74 -1.61 5.15
N GLY A 157 -5.99 -0.61 4.68
CA GLY A 157 -4.96 -0.81 3.65
C GLY A 157 -3.84 -1.77 4.10
N ARG A 158 -3.40 -1.72 5.36
CA ARG A 158 -2.39 -2.66 5.89
C ARG A 158 -2.92 -4.09 5.99
N PHE A 159 -4.18 -4.28 6.37
CA PHE A 159 -4.79 -5.61 6.39
C PHE A 159 -4.81 -6.23 4.98
N ALA A 160 -4.98 -5.40 3.94
CA ALA A 160 -4.91 -5.87 2.56
C ALA A 160 -3.56 -6.51 2.21
N LEU A 161 -2.45 -6.07 2.83
CA LEU A 161 -1.11 -6.64 2.62
C LEU A 161 -1.02 -8.12 3.05
N SER A 162 -1.87 -8.54 3.97
CA SER A 162 -1.98 -9.95 4.39
C SER A 162 -3.15 -10.65 3.70
N LEU A 163 -4.35 -10.05 3.73
CA LEU A 163 -5.56 -10.68 3.19
C LEU A 163 -5.52 -10.85 1.67
N GLY A 164 -4.94 -9.89 0.94
CA GLY A 164 -4.81 -9.98 -0.52
C GLY A 164 -4.01 -11.21 -0.95
N PRO A 165 -2.73 -11.32 -0.56
CA PRO A 165 -1.92 -12.50 -0.88
C PRO A 165 -2.51 -13.81 -0.38
N LEU A 166 -3.06 -13.85 0.83
CA LEU A 166 -3.72 -15.04 1.37
C LEU A 166 -4.87 -15.51 0.48
N THR A 167 -5.78 -14.59 0.13
CA THR A 167 -6.91 -14.92 -0.74
C THR A 167 -6.44 -15.30 -2.15
N GLY A 168 -5.40 -14.63 -2.67
CA GLY A 168 -4.81 -14.94 -3.97
C GLY A 168 -4.28 -16.36 -4.06
N LEU A 169 -3.46 -16.77 -3.09
CA LEU A 169 -2.92 -18.13 -3.04
C LEU A 169 -4.01 -19.18 -2.88
N LEU A 170 -4.99 -18.94 -2.01
CA LEU A 170 -6.12 -19.85 -1.84
C LEU A 170 -6.94 -20.03 -3.12
N LEU A 171 -7.28 -18.93 -3.81
CA LEU A 171 -8.02 -18.98 -5.07
C LEU A 171 -7.20 -19.64 -6.18
N GLN A 172 -5.93 -19.31 -6.29
CA GLN A 172 -5.05 -19.92 -7.28
C GLN A 172 -4.94 -21.44 -7.10
N ARG A 173 -4.85 -21.90 -5.84
CA ARG A 173 -4.80 -23.33 -5.53
C ARG A 173 -6.12 -24.06 -5.82
N LEU A 174 -7.26 -23.41 -5.57
CA LEU A 174 -8.58 -24.02 -5.69
C LEU A 174 -9.12 -23.98 -7.12
N ALA A 175 -8.89 -22.90 -7.85
CA ALA A 175 -9.59 -22.62 -9.10
C ALA A 175 -8.71 -22.01 -10.21
N GLY A 176 -7.41 -21.83 -9.98
CA GLY A 176 -6.47 -21.30 -10.98
C GLY A 176 -6.30 -19.79 -10.97
N PHE A 177 -5.38 -19.30 -11.80
CA PHE A 177 -5.02 -17.88 -11.88
C PHE A 177 -6.09 -17.01 -12.54
N ASP A 178 -6.89 -17.55 -13.43
CA ASP A 178 -8.06 -16.92 -14.03
C ASP A 178 -9.05 -16.41 -12.96
N THR A 179 -9.34 -17.26 -11.97
CA THR A 179 -10.18 -16.89 -10.83
C THR A 179 -9.55 -15.78 -9.97
N VAL A 180 -8.23 -15.75 -9.84
CA VAL A 180 -7.54 -14.66 -9.12
C VAL A 180 -7.74 -13.33 -9.83
N LEU A 181 -7.64 -13.28 -11.17
CA LEU A 181 -7.87 -12.07 -11.95
C LEU A 181 -9.32 -11.60 -11.86
N LEU A 182 -10.28 -12.53 -11.96
CA LEU A 182 -11.68 -12.22 -11.75
C LEU A 182 -11.96 -11.68 -10.35
N ALA A 183 -11.36 -12.28 -9.32
CA ALA A 183 -11.47 -11.80 -7.96
C ALA A 183 -10.87 -10.39 -7.80
N ALA A 184 -9.70 -10.09 -8.40
CA ALA A 184 -9.12 -8.76 -8.41
C ALA A 184 -10.06 -7.73 -9.05
N ALA A 185 -10.66 -8.05 -10.19
CA ALA A 185 -11.64 -7.20 -10.86
C ALA A 185 -12.92 -7.01 -10.02
N CYS A 186 -13.42 -8.06 -9.38
CA CYS A 186 -14.58 -7.99 -8.47
C CYS A 186 -14.29 -7.12 -7.24
N LEU A 187 -13.11 -7.25 -6.61
CA LEU A 187 -12.70 -6.44 -5.48
C LEU A 187 -12.60 -4.95 -5.85
N ALA A 188 -11.98 -4.63 -7.00
CA ALA A 188 -11.91 -3.27 -7.51
C ALA A 188 -13.31 -2.71 -7.83
N THR A 189 -14.17 -3.50 -8.46
CA THR A 189 -15.55 -3.11 -8.75
C THR A 189 -16.37 -2.89 -7.47
N ALA A 190 -16.21 -3.74 -6.47
CA ALA A 190 -16.87 -3.56 -5.18
C ALA A 190 -16.39 -2.26 -4.48
N ALA A 191 -15.09 -1.96 -4.52
CA ALA A 191 -14.56 -0.69 -4.04
C ALA A 191 -15.18 0.50 -4.79
N LEU A 192 -15.27 0.43 -6.11
CA LEU A 192 -15.92 1.44 -6.96
C LEU A 192 -17.36 1.68 -6.55
N VAL A 193 -18.15 0.62 -6.36
CA VAL A 193 -19.55 0.72 -5.92
C VAL A 193 -19.66 1.40 -4.56
N LEU A 194 -18.79 1.05 -3.60
CA LEU A 194 -18.78 1.69 -2.28
C LEU A 194 -18.47 3.19 -2.38
N ILE A 195 -17.52 3.59 -3.23
CA ILE A 195 -17.18 5.00 -3.48
C ILE A 195 -18.37 5.73 -4.12
N PHE A 196 -19.04 5.09 -5.07
CA PHE A 196 -20.20 5.66 -5.76
C PHE A 196 -21.39 5.91 -4.82
N LEU A 197 -21.59 5.05 -3.82
CA LEU A 197 -22.70 5.12 -2.85
C LEU A 197 -22.53 6.25 -1.81
N VAL A 198 -21.38 6.95 -1.78
CA VAL A 198 -21.15 8.06 -0.84
C VAL A 198 -21.42 9.39 -1.53
N ASN A 199 -22.25 10.21 -0.89
CA ASN A 199 -22.52 11.56 -1.35
C ASN A 199 -21.45 12.53 -0.83
N PHE A 200 -20.58 12.98 -1.72
CA PHE A 200 -19.56 13.98 -1.39
C PHE A 200 -20.10 15.40 -1.59
N PRO A 201 -19.76 16.35 -0.70
CA PRO A 201 -20.16 17.74 -0.87
C PRO A 201 -19.60 18.30 -2.18
N PHE A 202 -20.47 18.98 -2.93
CA PHE A 202 -20.07 19.65 -4.16
C PHE A 202 -19.09 20.78 -3.85
N ARG A 203 -17.99 20.82 -4.56
CA ARG A 203 -17.08 21.96 -4.60
C ARG A 203 -17.06 22.51 -6.03
N ALA A 204 -17.21 23.82 -6.16
CA ALA A 204 -17.12 24.46 -7.47
C ALA A 204 -15.73 24.21 -8.05
N PRO A 205 -15.63 23.88 -9.36
CA PRO A 205 -14.35 23.82 -10.05
C PRO A 205 -13.58 25.15 -9.89
N GLN A 206 -12.27 25.06 -9.77
CA GLN A 206 -11.38 26.22 -9.72
C GLN A 206 -10.56 26.22 -11.01
N ASP A 207 -10.58 27.36 -11.71
CA ASP A 207 -9.92 27.47 -13.03
C ASP A 207 -8.46 27.95 -12.92
N ASP A 208 -8.11 28.68 -11.85
CA ASP A 208 -6.78 29.27 -11.64
C ASP A 208 -5.81 28.33 -10.90
N ILE A 209 -5.77 27.05 -11.26
CA ILE A 209 -4.92 26.07 -10.59
C ILE A 209 -3.78 25.64 -11.49
N PRO A 210 -2.53 25.59 -11.00
CA PRO A 210 -1.43 25.07 -11.78
C PRO A 210 -1.65 23.60 -12.12
N THR A 211 -1.46 23.23 -13.39
CA THR A 211 -1.61 21.85 -13.88
C THR A 211 -0.65 20.89 -13.18
N VAL A 212 0.55 21.36 -12.88
CA VAL A 212 1.59 20.57 -12.20
C VAL A 212 1.82 21.14 -10.81
N SER A 213 1.69 20.31 -9.78
CA SER A 213 1.86 20.72 -8.39
C SER A 213 2.34 19.54 -7.52
N LEU A 214 3.12 19.85 -6.48
CA LEU A 214 3.47 18.86 -5.45
C LEU A 214 2.37 18.71 -4.38
N ASP A 215 1.35 19.58 -4.42
CA ASP A 215 0.24 19.45 -3.49
C ASP A 215 -0.53 18.14 -3.74
N ARG A 216 -0.90 17.46 -2.66
CA ARG A 216 -1.56 16.14 -2.65
C ARG A 216 -0.77 15.02 -3.34
N PHE A 217 0.47 15.27 -3.70
CA PHE A 217 1.39 14.32 -4.29
C PHE A 217 2.56 14.00 -3.34
N PHE A 218 3.48 14.93 -3.18
CA PHE A 218 4.72 14.68 -2.46
C PHE A 218 5.08 15.84 -1.52
N LEU A 219 5.49 15.50 -0.29
CA LEU A 219 5.96 16.44 0.72
C LEU A 219 7.50 16.47 0.73
N PRO A 220 8.16 17.43 0.03
CA PRO A 220 9.62 17.44 -0.08
C PRO A 220 10.32 17.50 1.29
N HIS A 221 9.74 18.26 2.22
CA HIS A 221 10.25 18.35 3.59
C HIS A 221 10.19 17.01 4.35
N GLY A 222 9.36 16.06 3.92
CA GLY A 222 9.25 14.71 4.47
C GLY A 222 10.23 13.69 3.87
N PHE A 223 11.15 14.11 2.99
CA PHE A 223 12.04 13.20 2.27
C PHE A 223 12.87 12.27 3.18
N PRO A 224 13.43 12.70 4.34
CA PRO A 224 14.16 11.78 5.23
C PRO A 224 13.27 10.65 5.77
N LEU A 225 12.00 10.95 6.13
CA LEU A 225 11.03 9.94 6.54
C LEU A 225 10.66 9.01 5.38
N PHE A 226 10.48 9.58 4.19
CA PHE A 226 10.18 8.82 2.96
C PHE A 226 11.28 7.82 2.65
N LEU A 227 12.54 8.25 2.67
CA LEU A 227 13.69 7.38 2.40
C LEU A 227 13.80 6.24 3.41
N ASN A 228 13.62 6.54 4.71
CA ASN A 228 13.66 5.52 5.75
C ASN A 228 12.53 4.50 5.58
N LEU A 229 11.29 4.96 5.33
CA LEU A 229 10.15 4.10 5.04
C LEU A 229 10.39 3.25 3.78
N GLN A 230 10.95 3.85 2.73
CA GLN A 230 11.28 3.18 1.48
C GLN A 230 12.24 2.01 1.68
N LEU A 231 13.28 2.16 2.51
CA LEU A 231 14.22 1.08 2.84
C LEU A 231 13.53 -0.08 3.55
N ILE A 232 12.63 0.22 4.50
CA ILE A 232 11.85 -0.80 5.22
C ILE A 232 10.96 -1.57 4.24
N MET A 233 10.22 -0.84 3.41
CA MET A 233 9.27 -1.46 2.48
C MET A 233 9.97 -2.19 1.33
N LEU A 234 11.18 -1.76 0.94
CA LEU A 234 12.05 -2.49 0.03
C LEU A 234 12.44 -3.87 0.60
N ALA A 235 12.79 -3.93 1.90
CA ALA A 235 13.07 -5.19 2.58
C ALA A 235 11.83 -6.13 2.60
N VAL A 236 10.64 -5.55 2.78
CA VAL A 236 9.37 -6.30 2.73
C VAL A 236 9.09 -6.81 1.32
N GLY A 237 9.31 -5.99 0.29
CA GLY A 237 9.17 -6.39 -1.10
C GLY A 237 10.12 -7.52 -1.48
N LEU A 238 11.39 -7.45 -1.03
CA LEU A 238 12.35 -8.56 -1.17
C LEU A 238 11.84 -9.83 -0.50
N LEU A 239 11.32 -9.74 0.73
CA LEU A 239 10.74 -10.89 1.41
C LEU A 239 9.58 -11.50 0.60
N PHE A 240 8.73 -10.67 -0.01
CA PHE A 240 7.58 -11.11 -0.81
C PHE A 240 7.96 -11.70 -2.17
N SER A 241 9.20 -11.55 -2.63
CA SER A 241 9.70 -12.26 -3.81
C SER A 241 9.99 -13.76 -3.54
N LEU A 242 10.01 -14.15 -2.27
CA LEU A 242 10.07 -15.56 -1.90
C LEU A 242 8.72 -16.26 -2.12
N ALA A 243 8.75 -17.55 -2.38
CA ALA A 243 7.54 -18.36 -2.50
C ALA A 243 6.93 -18.62 -1.11
N LEU A 244 6.30 -17.60 -0.56
CA LEU A 244 5.68 -17.64 0.76
C LEU A 244 4.37 -18.41 0.74
N SER A 245 4.07 -19.15 1.82
CA SER A 245 2.85 -19.94 1.95
C SER A 245 1.65 -19.11 2.41
N GLU A 246 0.44 -19.66 2.25
CA GLU A 246 -0.80 -19.10 2.81
C GLU A 246 -0.70 -18.91 4.32
N GLN A 247 -0.04 -19.86 5.02
CA GLN A 247 0.22 -19.78 6.47
C GLN A 247 1.04 -18.54 6.84
N PHE A 248 2.03 -18.16 6.01
CA PHE A 248 2.83 -16.95 6.24
C PHE A 248 1.95 -15.71 6.30
N TYR A 249 1.09 -15.52 5.32
CA TYR A 249 0.20 -14.35 5.26
C TYR A 249 -0.88 -14.38 6.37
N ALA A 250 -1.39 -15.56 6.70
CA ALA A 250 -2.33 -15.70 7.83
C ALA A 250 -1.68 -15.31 9.16
N MET A 251 -0.45 -15.75 9.42
CA MET A 251 0.27 -15.39 10.64
C MET A 251 0.72 -13.93 10.66
N MET A 252 1.01 -13.34 9.49
CA MET A 252 1.27 -11.91 9.37
C MET A 252 0.03 -11.09 9.76
N MET A 253 -1.19 -11.56 9.43
CA MET A 253 -2.43 -10.94 9.89
C MET A 253 -2.58 -10.99 11.42
N VAL A 254 -2.23 -12.12 12.04
CA VAL A 254 -2.19 -12.22 13.51
C VAL A 254 -1.24 -11.15 14.08
N GLY A 255 -0.07 -10.96 13.46
CA GLY A 255 0.87 -9.90 13.83
C GLY A 255 0.27 -8.50 13.75
N PHE A 256 -0.47 -8.17 12.69
CA PHE A 256 -1.17 -6.89 12.57
C PHE A 256 -2.20 -6.69 13.70
N LEU A 257 -2.99 -7.71 14.02
CA LEU A 257 -3.96 -7.64 15.11
C LEU A 257 -3.26 -7.45 16.47
N MET A 258 -2.16 -8.16 16.70
CA MET A 258 -1.34 -7.97 17.89
C MET A 258 -0.75 -6.56 17.99
N ALA A 259 -0.35 -5.94 16.85
CA ALA A 259 0.14 -4.57 16.82
C ALA A 259 -0.93 -3.55 17.25
N ILE A 260 -2.18 -3.74 16.83
CA ILE A 260 -3.31 -2.89 17.29
C ILE A 260 -3.50 -3.00 18.79
N LEU A 261 -3.52 -4.24 19.32
CA LEU A 261 -3.66 -4.46 20.74
C LEU A 261 -2.49 -3.88 21.53
N ALA A 262 -1.27 -4.08 21.05
CA ALA A 262 -0.07 -3.52 21.66
C ALA A 262 -0.08 -1.99 21.70
N GLN A 263 -0.49 -1.33 20.62
CA GLN A 263 -0.61 0.13 20.59
C GLN A 263 -1.65 0.65 21.59
N ARG A 264 -2.72 -0.12 21.83
CA ARG A 264 -3.77 0.28 22.75
C ARG A 264 -3.42 0.04 24.22
N PHE A 265 -2.74 -1.07 24.53
CA PHE A 265 -2.55 -1.55 25.90
C PHE A 265 -1.11 -1.47 26.39
N VAL A 266 -0.13 -1.73 25.52
CA VAL A 266 1.30 -1.81 25.90
C VAL A 266 2.01 -0.49 25.67
N PHE A 267 1.78 0.14 24.52
CA PHE A 267 2.47 1.36 24.11
C PHE A 267 1.71 2.64 24.41
N ARG A 268 0.70 2.59 25.29
CA ARG A 268 -0.13 3.75 25.57
C ARG A 268 0.67 4.97 26.05
N ASP A 269 1.65 4.74 26.93
CA ASP A 269 2.49 5.78 27.51
C ASP A 269 3.95 5.70 27.05
N ALA A 270 4.23 4.86 26.03
CA ALA A 270 5.58 4.66 25.52
C ALA A 270 6.00 5.83 24.60
N GLU A 271 7.30 6.11 24.60
CA GLU A 271 7.87 7.03 23.61
C GLU A 271 7.70 6.47 22.19
N VAL A 272 7.25 7.30 21.27
CA VAL A 272 7.02 6.92 19.87
C VAL A 272 8.29 6.38 19.20
N LYS A 273 9.47 6.84 19.65
CA LYS A 273 10.77 6.32 19.19
C LYS A 273 10.92 4.83 19.54
N SER A 274 10.62 4.47 20.77
CA SER A 274 10.76 3.08 21.24
C SER A 274 9.84 2.12 20.50
N GLU A 275 8.64 2.56 20.13
CA GLU A 275 7.71 1.74 19.35
C GLU A 275 8.26 1.38 17.97
N VAL A 276 8.77 2.37 17.22
CA VAL A 276 9.33 2.14 15.89
C VAL A 276 10.58 1.26 15.99
N VAL A 277 11.45 1.51 16.96
CA VAL A 277 12.64 0.68 17.21
C VAL A 277 12.25 -0.75 17.53
N THR A 278 11.25 -0.97 18.38
CA THR A 278 10.71 -2.31 18.67
C THR A 278 10.20 -2.99 17.40
N GLY A 279 9.44 -2.27 16.57
CA GLY A 279 8.96 -2.80 15.28
C GLY A 279 10.10 -3.23 14.36
N LEU A 280 11.15 -2.41 14.22
CA LEU A 280 12.33 -2.72 13.39
C LEU A 280 13.13 -3.89 13.96
N ILE A 281 13.33 -3.98 15.28
CA ILE A 281 14.01 -5.09 15.93
C ILE A 281 13.26 -6.40 15.69
N LEU A 282 11.92 -6.40 15.83
CA LEU A 282 11.11 -7.60 15.60
C LEU A 282 11.13 -8.03 14.13
N MET A 283 11.11 -7.09 13.19
CA MET A 283 11.30 -7.41 11.76
C MET A 283 12.68 -8.01 11.49
N GLY A 284 13.75 -7.41 12.07
CA GLY A 284 15.10 -7.94 11.96
C GLY A 284 15.23 -9.34 12.56
N ALA A 285 14.64 -9.56 13.74
CA ALA A 285 14.59 -10.87 14.39
C ALA A 285 13.85 -11.92 13.53
N ALA A 286 12.72 -11.55 12.91
CA ALA A 286 11.98 -12.41 12.01
C ALA A 286 12.84 -12.85 10.81
N LEU A 287 13.51 -11.91 10.14
CA LEU A 287 14.39 -12.19 9.00
C LEU A 287 15.60 -13.05 9.41
N LEU A 288 16.19 -12.77 10.58
CA LEU A 288 17.28 -13.57 11.14
C LEU A 288 16.83 -14.99 11.46
N MET A 289 15.63 -15.16 12.05
CA MET A 289 15.05 -16.48 12.30
C MET A 289 14.84 -17.25 10.99
N MET A 290 14.29 -16.61 9.96
CA MET A 290 14.08 -17.25 8.65
C MET A 290 15.41 -17.62 7.98
N LEU A 291 16.47 -16.85 8.20
CA LEU A 291 17.80 -17.09 7.64
C LEU A 291 18.54 -18.24 8.34
N THR A 292 18.39 -18.38 9.67
CA THR A 292 19.23 -19.25 10.49
C THR A 292 18.55 -20.52 10.98
N ARG A 293 17.22 -20.61 10.93
CA ARG A 293 16.43 -21.67 11.52
C ARG A 293 15.41 -22.25 10.54
N THR A 294 15.32 -23.58 10.51
CA THR A 294 14.36 -24.33 9.67
C THR A 294 13.23 -24.98 10.47
N GLN A 295 13.15 -24.70 11.77
CA GLN A 295 12.14 -25.29 12.64
C GLN A 295 10.74 -24.80 12.29
N GLN A 296 9.73 -25.65 12.42
CA GLN A 296 8.33 -25.33 12.10
C GLN A 296 7.80 -24.10 12.85
N ILE A 297 8.25 -23.88 14.10
CA ILE A 297 7.87 -22.70 14.89
C ILE A 297 8.24 -21.38 14.22
N VAL A 298 9.30 -21.34 13.43
CA VAL A 298 9.72 -20.14 12.69
C VAL A 298 8.69 -19.75 11.65
N GLY A 299 8.06 -20.75 10.99
CA GLY A 299 6.98 -20.53 10.02
C GLY A 299 5.72 -19.86 10.63
N TYR A 300 5.56 -19.86 11.95
CA TYR A 300 4.50 -19.15 12.67
C TYR A 300 4.99 -17.84 13.27
N ALA A 301 6.13 -17.87 13.96
CA ALA A 301 6.63 -16.72 14.70
C ALA A 301 7.17 -15.61 13.81
N ALA A 302 7.97 -15.95 12.79
CA ALA A 302 8.58 -14.95 11.93
C ALA A 302 7.55 -14.08 11.19
N PRO A 303 6.53 -14.62 10.48
CA PRO A 303 5.53 -13.79 9.84
C PRO A 303 4.69 -12.99 10.83
N ALA A 304 4.40 -13.51 12.03
CA ALA A 304 3.73 -12.74 13.07
C ALA A 304 4.58 -11.54 13.52
N PHE A 305 5.89 -11.69 13.67
CA PHE A 305 6.80 -10.57 13.99
C PHE A 305 6.91 -9.57 12.84
N VAL A 306 6.92 -10.02 11.58
CA VAL A 306 6.85 -9.13 10.41
C VAL A 306 5.57 -8.30 10.43
N GLY A 307 4.41 -8.95 10.60
CA GLY A 307 3.12 -8.26 10.66
C GLY A 307 3.01 -7.28 11.83
N PHE A 308 3.52 -7.68 13.01
CA PHE A 308 3.56 -6.81 14.19
C PHE A 308 4.44 -5.58 13.95
N GLY A 309 5.66 -5.78 13.45
CA GLY A 309 6.59 -4.70 13.15
C GLY A 309 6.02 -3.72 12.12
N LEU A 310 5.49 -4.24 11.00
CA LEU A 310 4.85 -3.43 9.96
C LEU A 310 3.62 -2.67 10.47
N GLY A 311 2.83 -3.29 11.33
CA GLY A 311 1.67 -2.65 11.95
C GLY A 311 2.05 -1.41 12.75
N ILE A 312 3.07 -1.52 13.59
CA ILE A 312 3.58 -0.39 14.39
C ILE A 312 4.25 0.65 13.51
N ILE A 313 5.19 0.25 12.65
CA ILE A 313 5.96 1.15 11.79
C ILE A 313 5.01 1.94 10.89
N GLY A 314 4.10 1.28 10.18
CA GLY A 314 3.16 1.94 9.29
C GLY A 314 2.26 2.94 10.01
N SER A 315 1.82 2.62 11.23
CA SER A 315 1.01 3.50 12.08
C SER A 315 1.80 4.76 12.48
N ARG A 316 3.04 4.60 12.93
CA ARG A 316 3.85 5.71 13.44
C ARG A 316 4.44 6.58 12.33
N PHE A 317 4.88 5.99 11.22
CA PHE A 317 5.35 6.78 10.07
C PHE A 317 4.24 7.64 9.48
N LEU A 318 3.02 7.11 9.33
CA LEU A 318 1.87 7.92 8.91
C LEU A 318 1.65 9.11 9.84
N LEU A 319 1.68 8.88 11.16
CA LEU A 319 1.55 9.95 12.15
C LEU A 319 2.69 10.99 12.03
N PHE A 320 3.92 10.55 11.75
CA PHE A 320 5.06 11.46 11.56
C PHE A 320 4.85 12.36 10.34
N PHE A 321 4.43 11.80 9.20
CA PHE A 321 4.14 12.59 8.01
C PHE A 321 3.02 13.61 8.26
N ILE A 322 1.95 13.21 8.96
CA ILE A 322 0.86 14.12 9.31
C ILE A 322 1.34 15.24 10.23
N LYS A 323 2.15 14.94 11.26
CA LYS A 323 2.69 15.95 12.18
C LYS A 323 3.75 16.86 11.57
N LEU A 324 4.42 16.42 10.51
CA LEU A 324 5.39 17.24 9.78
C LEU A 324 4.71 18.25 8.86
N SER A 325 3.47 17.99 8.44
CA SER A 325 2.73 18.85 7.52
C SER A 325 1.89 19.90 8.23
N ARG A 326 1.70 21.06 7.57
CA ARG A 326 0.70 22.05 7.96
C ARG A 326 -0.71 21.48 7.72
N HIS A 327 -1.71 22.04 8.41
CA HIS A 327 -3.12 21.60 8.32
C HIS A 327 -3.63 21.43 6.87
N CYS A 328 -3.29 22.37 5.99
CA CYS A 328 -3.72 22.35 4.59
C CYS A 328 -3.01 21.25 3.75
N LYS A 329 -1.87 20.70 4.22
CA LYS A 329 -1.05 19.73 3.50
C LYS A 329 -1.13 18.29 4.04
N ARG A 330 -2.14 17.99 4.88
CA ARG A 330 -2.31 16.62 5.42
C ARG A 330 -2.58 15.57 4.35
N GLY A 331 -3.30 15.93 3.29
CA GLY A 331 -3.49 15.04 2.13
C GLY A 331 -2.16 14.73 1.42
N THR A 332 -1.29 15.73 1.25
CA THR A 332 0.04 15.54 0.68
C THR A 332 0.90 14.58 1.50
N SER A 333 0.80 14.66 2.83
CA SER A 333 1.47 13.74 3.75
C SER A 333 1.02 12.30 3.59
N GLN A 334 -0.29 12.10 3.47
CA GLN A 334 -0.89 10.79 3.26
C GLN A 334 -0.42 10.17 1.92
N SER A 335 -0.42 10.96 0.84
CA SER A 335 0.08 10.51 -0.46
C SER A 335 1.58 10.17 -0.42
N THR A 336 2.40 10.99 0.25
CA THR A 336 3.84 10.74 0.39
C THR A 336 4.10 9.44 1.16
N PHE A 337 3.38 9.20 2.25
CA PHE A 337 3.46 7.94 3.00
C PHE A 337 3.07 6.74 2.12
N MET A 338 1.94 6.84 1.41
CA MET A 338 1.46 5.77 0.52
C MET A 338 2.47 5.47 -0.59
N LEU A 339 3.03 6.50 -1.23
CA LEU A 339 4.05 6.32 -2.26
C LEU A 339 5.27 5.58 -1.74
N GLY A 340 5.79 5.95 -0.55
CA GLY A 340 6.92 5.26 0.05
C GLY A 340 6.61 3.81 0.42
N TRP A 341 5.39 3.56 0.88
CA TRP A 341 4.93 2.21 1.22
C TRP A 341 4.83 1.31 -0.02
N GLU A 342 4.04 1.73 -0.99
CA GLU A 342 3.71 0.92 -2.17
C GLU A 342 4.88 0.75 -3.13
N SER A 343 5.63 1.83 -3.41
CA SER A 343 6.78 1.74 -4.31
C SER A 343 7.93 0.91 -3.71
N GLY A 344 8.13 0.99 -2.39
CA GLY A 344 9.11 0.14 -1.72
C GLY A 344 8.82 -1.34 -1.91
N ILE A 345 7.57 -1.76 -1.68
CA ILE A 345 7.16 -3.15 -1.90
C ILE A 345 7.36 -3.56 -3.37
N ALA A 346 6.90 -2.73 -4.32
CA ALA A 346 6.98 -3.05 -5.73
C ALA A 346 8.43 -3.18 -6.23
N TRP A 347 9.30 -2.26 -5.83
CA TRP A 347 10.72 -2.31 -6.20
C TRP A 347 11.46 -3.45 -5.50
N GLY A 348 11.17 -3.70 -4.22
CA GLY A 348 11.75 -4.84 -3.51
C GLY A 348 11.38 -6.17 -4.14
N LEU A 349 10.10 -6.34 -4.50
CA LEU A 349 9.59 -7.51 -5.19
C LEU A 349 10.27 -7.66 -6.58
N GLY A 350 10.36 -6.59 -7.35
CA GLY A 350 11.05 -6.58 -8.64
C GLY A 350 12.53 -6.96 -8.55
N LEU A 351 13.27 -6.35 -7.60
CA LEU A 351 14.68 -6.65 -7.37
C LEU A 351 14.90 -8.08 -6.88
N GLY A 352 14.00 -8.61 -6.07
CA GLY A 352 14.08 -9.99 -5.57
C GLY A 352 14.09 -11.03 -6.68
N TYR A 353 13.26 -10.85 -7.70
CA TYR A 353 13.25 -11.70 -8.88
C TYR A 353 14.39 -11.37 -9.83
N ALA A 354 14.63 -10.09 -10.15
CA ALA A 354 15.56 -9.69 -11.19
C ALA A 354 17.04 -9.89 -10.82
N LEU A 355 17.42 -9.64 -9.55
CA LEU A 355 18.81 -9.67 -9.12
C LEU A 355 19.19 -10.94 -8.34
N PHE A 356 18.26 -11.50 -7.59
CA PHE A 356 18.53 -12.62 -6.69
C PHE A 356 17.98 -13.95 -7.20
N GLU A 357 17.31 -13.94 -8.35
CA GLU A 357 16.78 -15.16 -9.00
C GLU A 357 15.94 -16.04 -8.06
N GLY A 358 15.26 -15.43 -7.11
CA GLY A 358 14.45 -16.14 -6.11
C GLY A 358 15.26 -16.91 -5.04
N ASN A 359 16.58 -16.74 -4.98
CA ASN A 359 17.43 -17.37 -3.98
C ASN A 359 17.15 -16.82 -2.58
N SER A 360 16.66 -17.65 -1.68
CA SER A 360 16.19 -17.23 -0.36
C SER A 360 17.29 -16.63 0.53
N THR A 361 18.49 -17.21 0.53
CA THR A 361 19.59 -16.75 1.41
C THR A 361 20.04 -15.32 1.09
N PRO A 362 20.41 -14.94 -0.13
CA PRO A 362 20.82 -13.57 -0.44
C PRO A 362 19.65 -12.58 -0.29
N ILE A 363 18.41 -12.97 -0.59
CA ILE A 363 17.22 -12.13 -0.39
C ILE A 363 17.06 -11.80 1.09
N LEU A 364 17.05 -12.82 1.97
CA LEU A 364 16.88 -12.62 3.41
C LEU A 364 18.05 -11.83 4.02
N PHE A 365 19.28 -12.08 3.55
CA PHE A 365 20.47 -11.35 4.01
C PHE A 365 20.39 -9.87 3.64
N THR A 366 20.00 -9.56 2.40
CA THR A 366 19.83 -8.19 1.93
C THR A 366 18.68 -7.50 2.63
N ALA A 367 17.55 -8.17 2.80
CA ALA A 367 16.40 -7.63 3.53
C ALA A 367 16.76 -7.32 4.99
N LEU A 368 17.50 -8.21 5.68
CA LEU A 368 18.01 -7.98 7.03
C LEU A 368 18.95 -6.76 7.06
N GLY A 369 19.88 -6.67 6.10
CA GLY A 369 20.78 -5.52 5.97
C GLY A 369 20.03 -4.20 5.81
N LEU A 370 18.98 -4.16 4.97
CA LEU A 370 18.14 -2.97 4.78
C LEU A 370 17.39 -2.58 6.06
N VAL A 371 16.85 -3.54 6.82
CA VAL A 371 16.19 -3.28 8.11
C VAL A 371 17.20 -2.74 9.12
N LEU A 372 18.42 -3.27 9.19
CA LEU A 372 19.48 -2.76 10.08
C LEU A 372 19.91 -1.35 9.69
N VAL A 373 20.13 -1.08 8.40
CA VAL A 373 20.43 0.27 7.91
C VAL A 373 19.30 1.23 8.23
N SER A 374 18.05 0.82 8.03
CA SER A 374 16.87 1.62 8.39
C SER A 374 16.80 1.90 9.89
N LEU A 375 17.14 0.94 10.76
CA LEU A 375 17.20 1.11 12.20
C LEU A 375 18.26 2.15 12.62
N LEU A 376 19.44 2.09 12.01
CA LEU A 376 20.50 3.08 12.25
C LEU A 376 20.10 4.48 11.75
N LEU A 377 19.57 4.55 10.52
CA LEU A 377 19.10 5.79 9.92
C LEU A 377 17.95 6.41 10.74
N TYR A 378 17.07 5.58 11.29
CA TYR A 378 15.91 6.05 12.06
C TYR A 378 16.30 6.89 13.28
N ASN A 379 17.44 6.62 13.92
CA ASN A 379 17.90 7.45 15.02
C ASN A 379 18.16 8.91 14.59
N PHE A 380 18.74 9.12 13.40
CA PHE A 380 18.97 10.45 12.84
C PHE A 380 17.65 11.08 12.36
N VAL A 381 16.85 10.31 11.65
CA VAL A 381 15.54 10.74 11.13
C VAL A 381 14.59 11.12 12.26
N HIS A 382 14.59 10.38 13.38
CA HIS A 382 13.75 10.71 14.53
C HIS A 382 14.17 12.05 15.17
N ASN A 383 15.46 12.28 15.39
CA ASN A 383 15.96 13.54 15.96
C ASN A 383 15.66 14.72 15.03
N TRP A 384 15.85 14.54 13.72
CA TRP A 384 15.46 15.51 12.71
C TRP A 384 13.93 15.78 12.75
N PHE A 385 13.11 14.74 12.84
CA PHE A 385 11.66 14.88 12.95
C PHE A 385 11.24 15.68 14.18
N VAL A 386 11.82 15.39 15.35
CA VAL A 386 11.48 16.09 16.59
C VAL A 386 11.78 17.58 16.50
N SER A 387 12.86 17.97 15.83
CA SER A 387 13.23 19.38 15.63
C SER A 387 12.38 20.09 14.56
N ASN A 388 11.78 19.35 13.61
CA ASN A 388 11.06 19.92 12.46
C ASN A 388 9.53 19.72 12.51
N LYS A 389 9.00 18.94 13.46
CA LYS A 389 7.55 18.71 13.58
C LYS A 389 6.80 20.02 13.88
N ASN A 390 5.67 20.21 13.21
CA ASN A 390 4.76 21.30 13.55
C ASN A 390 4.11 21.02 14.92
N ARG A 391 4.03 22.06 15.75
CA ARG A 391 3.39 21.99 17.07
C ARG A 391 1.88 21.92 16.98
#